data_4998408607b7d434492999b19abf82e1
#
_entry.id   4998408607b7d434492999b19abf82e1
#
_cell.length_a   1.000
_cell.length_b   1.000
_cell.length_c   1.000
_cell.angle_alpha   90.00
_cell.angle_beta   90.00
_cell.angle_gamma   90.00
#
_symmetry.space_group_name_H-M   'P 1'
#
loop_
_entity.id
_entity.type
_entity.pdbx_description
1 polymer ?
#
loop_
_entity_poly.entity_id
_entity_poly.type
_entity_poly.pdbx_seq_one_letter_code
_entity_poly.pdbx_strand_id
1 'polypeptide(L)'
;NVDRHPYFSSEGLNILLDLPITVKEAILGAKITVPTISGKVVVNIPPYASSGEKLRLKGKGIKSRNGQGDQFITLRIVAPKAKNAELEKALAAMPDETVRNF
;
A
#
# COMPACT_ATOMS: atom_id res chain seq x y z
N ASN A 1 3.26 20.72 12.93
CA ASN A 1 1.93 20.16 12.67
C ASN A 1 1.94 19.38 11.37
N VAL A 2 1.72 18.12 11.48
CA VAL A 2 1.63 17.29 10.28
C VAL A 2 0.38 17.71 9.50
N ASP A 3 0.56 18.02 8.25
CA ASP A 3 -0.57 18.34 7.40
C ASP A 3 -1.58 17.22 7.44
N ARG A 4 -2.83 17.61 7.47
CA ARG A 4 -3.92 16.65 7.56
C ARG A 4 -4.16 15.96 6.24
N HIS A 5 -3.14 15.29 5.77
CA HIS A 5 -3.30 14.47 4.59
C HIS A 5 -4.19 13.29 4.94
N PRO A 6 -5.26 13.02 4.17
CA PRO A 6 -6.24 12.01 4.55
C PRO A 6 -5.68 10.59 4.66
N TYR A 7 -4.53 10.32 4.06
CA TYR A 7 -3.93 9.00 4.09
C TYR A 7 -2.81 8.85 5.08
N PHE A 8 -2.36 9.97 5.67
CA PHE A 8 -1.25 9.94 6.62
C PHE A 8 -1.73 9.92 8.06
N SER A 9 -1.03 9.14 8.86
CA SER A 9 -1.10 9.24 10.30
C SER A 9 0.32 9.11 10.84
N SER A 10 0.50 9.30 12.12
CA SER A 10 1.83 9.19 12.70
C SER A 10 1.79 8.41 14.01
N GLU A 11 2.90 7.76 14.31
CA GLU A 11 3.06 7.02 15.54
C GLU A 11 4.49 7.27 16.03
N GLY A 12 4.66 8.14 17.00
CA GLY A 12 5.98 8.59 17.40
C GLY A 12 6.67 9.30 16.24
N LEU A 13 7.84 8.84 15.84
CA LEU A 13 8.57 9.39 14.71
C LEU A 13 8.23 8.71 13.38
N ASN A 14 7.40 7.68 13.43
CA ASN A 14 7.04 6.95 12.22
C ASN A 14 5.82 7.56 11.57
N ILE A 15 5.82 7.55 10.25
CA ILE A 15 4.68 7.98 9.45
C ILE A 15 3.98 6.74 8.92
N LEU A 16 2.67 6.71 9.04
CA LEU A 16 1.86 5.61 8.55
C LEU A 16 1.04 6.11 7.37
N LEU A 17 1.09 5.38 6.28
CA LEU A 17 0.37 5.74 5.06
C LEU A 17 -0.46 4.54 4.59
N ASP A 18 -1.75 4.76 4.43
CA ASP A 18 -2.61 3.78 3.77
C ASP A 18 -2.56 4.05 2.27
N LEU A 19 -2.11 3.06 1.51
CA LEU A 19 -2.00 3.19 0.06
C LEU A 19 -3.01 2.28 -0.61
N PRO A 20 -4.11 2.85 -1.14
CA PRO A 20 -5.03 2.04 -1.91
C PRO A 20 -4.41 1.66 -3.25
N ILE A 21 -4.53 0.39 -3.61
CA ILE A 21 -4.04 -0.12 -4.88
C ILE A 21 -5.15 -0.95 -5.52
N THR A 22 -5.08 -1.09 -6.83
CA THR A 22 -6.06 -1.91 -7.55
C THR A 22 -5.67 -3.38 -7.49
N VAL A 23 -6.62 -4.24 -7.78
CA VAL A 23 -6.36 -5.68 -7.87
C VAL A 23 -5.29 -5.96 -8.93
N LYS A 24 -5.34 -5.22 -10.04
CA LYS A 24 -4.34 -5.36 -11.09
C LYS A 24 -2.94 -5.04 -10.58
N GLU A 25 -2.81 -3.93 -9.85
CA GLU A 25 -1.53 -3.54 -9.28
C GLU A 25 -1.03 -4.55 -8.26
N ALA A 26 -1.94 -5.11 -7.48
CA ALA A 26 -1.57 -6.09 -6.47
C ALA A 26 -1.04 -7.39 -7.09
N ILE A 27 -1.64 -7.83 -8.18
CA ILE A 27 -1.28 -9.11 -8.80
C ILE A 27 -0.07 -8.99 -9.73
N LEU A 28 -0.04 -7.95 -10.54
CA LEU A 28 1.04 -7.78 -11.51
C LEU A 28 2.25 -7.06 -10.94
N GLY A 29 2.09 -6.45 -9.78
CA GLY A 29 3.09 -5.56 -9.25
C GLY A 29 3.01 -4.21 -9.93
N ALA A 30 3.58 -3.20 -9.31
CA ALA A 30 3.55 -1.85 -9.87
C ALA A 30 4.62 -0.99 -9.23
N LYS A 31 4.93 0.11 -9.91
CA LYS A 31 5.73 1.18 -9.34
C LYS A 31 4.80 2.36 -9.10
N ILE A 32 4.69 2.75 -7.86
CA ILE A 32 3.76 3.81 -7.46
C ILE A 32 4.53 4.92 -6.79
N THR A 33 4.28 6.16 -7.21
CA THR A 33 4.85 7.32 -6.58
C THR A 33 4.02 7.68 -5.36
N VAL A 34 4.65 7.68 -4.20
CA VAL A 34 3.96 8.01 -2.95
C VAL A 34 4.57 9.27 -2.35
N PRO A 35 3.76 10.09 -1.68
CA PRO A 35 4.28 11.27 -0.99
C PRO A 35 4.96 10.88 0.31
N THR A 36 6.03 11.59 0.62
CA THR A 36 6.69 11.51 1.92
C THR A 36 6.87 12.94 2.42
N ILE A 37 7.29 13.10 3.67
CA ILE A 37 7.52 14.44 4.19
C ILE A 37 8.73 15.13 3.54
N SER A 38 9.60 14.36 2.89
CA SER A 38 10.77 14.92 2.19
C SER A 38 10.60 14.94 0.68
N GLY A 39 9.40 14.66 0.16
CA GLY A 39 9.14 14.65 -1.27
C GLY A 39 8.49 13.36 -1.72
N LYS A 40 8.48 13.14 -3.02
CA LYS A 40 7.86 11.95 -3.59
C LYS A 40 8.89 10.86 -3.82
N VAL A 41 8.50 9.63 -3.56
CA VAL A 41 9.35 8.45 -3.71
C VAL A 41 8.59 7.40 -4.49
N VAL A 42 9.28 6.70 -5.39
CA VAL A 42 8.71 5.60 -6.12
C VAL A 42 8.86 4.32 -5.30
N VAL A 43 7.75 3.62 -5.10
CA VAL A 43 7.72 2.38 -4.34
C VAL A 43 7.38 1.23 -5.29
N ASN A 44 8.11 0.14 -5.17
CA ASN A 44 7.82 -1.07 -5.93
C ASN A 44 6.85 -1.94 -5.15
N ILE A 45 5.70 -2.21 -5.75
CA ILE A 45 4.74 -3.15 -5.18
C ILE A 45 5.06 -4.52 -5.76
N PRO A 46 5.41 -5.51 -4.93
CA PRO A 46 5.73 -6.84 -5.46
C PRO A 46 4.48 -7.52 -6.02
N PRO A 47 4.64 -8.38 -7.04
CA PRO A 47 3.51 -9.16 -7.56
C PRO A 47 2.88 -10.03 -6.48
N TYR A 48 1.58 -10.22 -6.59
CA TYR A 48 0.80 -11.01 -5.62
C TYR A 48 0.89 -10.48 -4.21
N ALA A 49 0.91 -9.16 -4.07
CA ALA A 49 0.85 -8.52 -2.76
C ALA A 49 -0.53 -8.73 -2.14
N SER A 50 -0.56 -8.88 -0.83
CA SER A 50 -1.82 -9.05 -0.11
C SER A 50 -2.24 -7.75 0.56
N SER A 51 -3.55 -7.59 0.75
CA SER A 51 -4.07 -6.45 1.49
C SER A 51 -3.58 -6.50 2.92
N GLY A 52 -3.16 -5.37 3.44
CA GLY A 52 -2.62 -5.30 4.79
C GLY A 52 -1.11 -5.48 4.88
N GLU A 53 -0.45 -5.83 3.78
CA GLU A 53 1.01 -5.88 3.78
C GLU A 53 1.59 -4.50 4.01
N LYS A 54 2.70 -4.47 4.74
CA LYS A 54 3.37 -3.20 5.05
C LYS A 54 4.72 -3.14 4.36
N LEU A 55 4.99 -1.99 3.77
CA LEU A 55 6.28 -1.69 3.18
C LEU A 55 6.95 -0.61 4.02
N ARG A 56 8.24 -0.77 4.28
CA ARG A 56 8.98 0.17 5.10
C ARG A 56 9.87 1.04 4.22
N LEU A 57 9.75 2.35 4.40
CA LEU A 57 10.66 3.31 3.79
C LEU A 57 11.57 3.84 4.88
N LYS A 58 12.75 3.26 4.95
CA LYS A 58 13.70 3.58 5.99
C LYS A 58 14.15 5.04 5.91
N GLY A 59 14.10 5.72 7.05
CA GLY A 59 14.55 7.11 7.13
C GLY A 59 13.61 8.12 6.54
N LYS A 60 12.36 7.76 6.22
CA LYS A 60 11.39 8.69 5.63
C LYS A 60 10.34 9.17 6.63
N GLY A 61 10.52 8.86 7.89
CA GLY A 61 9.64 9.34 8.93
C GLY A 61 10.03 10.71 9.44
N ILE A 62 9.53 11.05 10.62
CA ILE A 62 9.78 12.36 11.23
C ILE A 62 11.21 12.43 11.74
N LYS A 63 11.88 13.53 11.43
CA LYS A 63 13.25 13.77 11.87
C LYS A 63 13.23 14.58 13.17
N SER A 64 13.99 14.10 14.15
CA SER A 64 14.10 14.81 15.43
C SER A 64 15.54 14.74 15.94
N ARG A 65 15.79 15.39 17.09
CA ARG A 65 17.10 15.35 17.72
C ARG A 65 17.52 13.93 18.11
N ASN A 66 16.55 13.09 18.42
CA ASN A 66 16.81 11.74 18.88
C ASN A 66 16.87 10.71 17.76
N GLY A 67 16.78 11.18 16.53
CA GLY A 67 16.85 10.30 15.39
C GLY A 67 15.77 10.58 14.37
N GLN A 68 15.62 9.68 13.46
CA GLN A 68 14.65 9.78 12.38
C GLN A 68 13.84 8.49 12.32
N GLY A 69 12.52 8.64 12.24
CA GLY A 69 11.65 7.49 12.07
C GLY A 69 11.58 7.01 10.63
N ASP A 70 10.72 6.06 10.40
CA ASP A 70 10.52 5.48 9.08
C ASP A 70 9.09 5.74 8.62
N GLN A 71 8.85 5.58 7.33
CA GLN A 71 7.49 5.61 6.81
C GLN A 71 7.06 4.17 6.51
N PHE A 72 5.89 3.80 7.01
CA PHE A 72 5.30 2.50 6.74
C PHE A 72 4.11 2.69 5.83
N ILE A 73 4.07 1.91 4.77
CA ILE A 73 2.98 1.95 3.81
C ILE A 73 2.18 0.67 3.97
N THR A 74 0.90 0.81 4.29
CA THR A 74 -0.01 -0.33 4.38
C THR A 74 -0.78 -0.42 3.07
N LEU A 75 -0.67 -1.56 2.40
CA LEU A 75 -1.35 -1.78 1.14
C LEU A 75 -2.81 -2.13 1.38
N ARG A 76 -3.70 -1.48 0.67
CA ARG A 76 -5.13 -1.76 0.73
C ARG A 76 -5.61 -2.06 -0.68
N ILE A 77 -6.02 -3.29 -0.90
CA ILE A 77 -6.50 -3.70 -2.22
C ILE A 77 -7.96 -3.29 -2.36
N VAL A 78 -8.25 -2.54 -3.41
CA VAL A 78 -9.57 -2.02 -3.69
C VAL A 78 -10.14 -2.74 -4.90
N ALA A 79 -11.35 -3.24 -4.79
CA ALA A 79 -12.02 -3.91 -5.91
C ALA A 79 -12.33 -2.89 -7.02
N PRO A 80 -12.30 -3.33 -8.29
CA PRO A 80 -12.67 -2.44 -9.38
C PRO A 80 -14.14 -1.98 -9.24
N LYS A 81 -14.38 -0.73 -9.55
CA LYS A 81 -15.73 -0.18 -9.47
C LYS A 81 -16.54 -0.45 -10.73
N ALA A 82 -15.86 -0.55 -11.85
CA ALA A 82 -16.52 -0.81 -13.12
C ALA A 82 -16.60 -2.31 -13.38
N LYS A 83 -17.71 -2.74 -13.95
CA LYS A 83 -17.89 -4.13 -14.32
C LYS A 83 -16.98 -4.48 -15.50
N ASN A 84 -16.31 -5.61 -15.42
CA ASN A 84 -15.39 -6.05 -16.46
C ASN A 84 -15.61 -7.55 -16.71
N ALA A 85 -16.22 -7.88 -17.84
CA ALA A 85 -16.57 -9.25 -18.17
C ALA A 85 -15.33 -10.14 -18.36
N GLU A 86 -14.26 -9.59 -18.90
CA GLU A 86 -13.03 -10.36 -19.10
C GLU A 86 -12.38 -10.71 -17.76
N LEU A 87 -12.41 -9.78 -16.84
CA LEU A 87 -11.90 -10.01 -15.49
C LEU A 87 -12.73 -11.04 -14.76
N GLU A 88 -14.07 -10.94 -14.86
CA GLU A 88 -14.97 -11.89 -14.22
C GLU A 88 -14.72 -13.30 -14.76
N LYS A 89 -14.52 -13.41 -16.06
CA LYS A 89 -14.26 -14.70 -16.70
C LYS A 89 -12.93 -15.30 -16.23
N ALA A 90 -11.90 -14.47 -16.15
CA ALA A 90 -10.59 -14.93 -15.70
C ALA A 90 -10.63 -15.38 -14.25
N LEU A 91 -11.35 -14.65 -13.40
CA LEU A 91 -11.46 -15.00 -11.98
C LEU A 91 -12.29 -16.27 -11.79
N ALA A 92 -13.33 -16.46 -12.60
CA ALA A 92 -14.14 -17.68 -12.52
C ALA A 92 -13.35 -18.92 -12.90
N ALA A 93 -12.33 -18.77 -13.75
CA ALA A 93 -11.46 -19.86 -14.16
C ALA A 93 -10.39 -20.22 -13.14
N MET A 94 -10.16 -19.35 -12.18
CA MET A 94 -9.15 -19.61 -11.15
C MET A 94 -9.65 -20.64 -10.14
N PRO A 95 -8.75 -21.52 -9.67
CA PRO A 95 -9.13 -22.45 -8.61
C PRO A 95 -9.36 -21.70 -7.30
N ASP A 96 -10.23 -22.23 -6.48
CA ASP A 96 -10.47 -21.69 -5.15
C ASP A 96 -9.27 -21.96 -4.25
N GLU A 97 -8.94 -20.99 -3.43
CA GLU A 97 -7.88 -21.12 -2.45
C GLU A 97 -8.46 -21.11 -1.05
N THR A 98 -7.91 -21.93 -0.19
CA THR A 98 -8.33 -21.95 1.20
C THR A 98 -7.53 -20.89 1.96
N VAL A 99 -8.12 -19.71 2.12
CA VAL A 99 -7.47 -18.59 2.79
C VAL A 99 -8.08 -18.29 4.15
N ARG A 100 -9.19 -18.93 4.47
CA ARG A 100 -9.88 -18.77 5.74
C ARG A 100 -9.69 -20.02 6.56
N ASN A 101 -9.32 -19.83 7.81
CA ASN A 101 -9.04 -20.93 8.71
C ASN A 101 -10.01 -20.90 9.90
N PHE A 102 -11.29 -21.06 9.60
CA PHE A 102 -12.31 -21.16 10.63
C PHE A 102 -13.40 -22.18 10.30
#